data_df1070aa9cd4f6f8268c9c1a67748435
#
_entry.id   df1070aa9cd4f6f8268c9c1a67748435
#
_cell.length_a   1.000
_cell.length_b   1.000
_cell.length_c   1.000
_cell.angle_alpha   90.00
_cell.angle_beta   90.00
_cell.angle_gamma   90.00
#
_symmetry.space_group_name_H-M   'P 1'
#
loop_
_entity.id
_entity.type
_entity.pdbx_description
1 polymer ?
#
loop_
_entity_poly.entity_id
_entity_poly.type
_entity_poly.pdbx_seq_one_letter_code
_entity_poly.pdbx_strand_id
1 'polypeptide(L)'
;MKKISLLTLTLSLLLLVGCNETKNKDDKKEEMETVGVMDTIVTLTPLEGSPVYSEAMLTLPGGDVIEEPAGSIDFNFLVENYELGTQTANAGKNGLANSGKGQHIHFILDNGPYSAHYESEFSKDIEEGDHVLLAFLSRSYHEAVKNPTSFIVKKIRAGNPSEDQQMDVDFSAEHMFYSRPKGTYSGKDTEEVLLDFFLVGTEISPNGNKVKAIINGEEFYVTEWKPQVIKGLPLGENRIQLILIDEDLKPIPGPFNAVTRTFTLEK
;
A
#
# COMPACT_ATOMS: atom_id res chain seq x y z
N MET A 1 -64.04 6.16 21.97
CA MET A 1 -64.60 6.08 23.36
C MET A 1 -63.42 5.99 24.34
N LYS A 2 -63.35 6.99 25.23
CA LYS A 2 -62.73 7.01 26.58
C LYS A 2 -61.24 6.67 26.70
N LYS A 3 -60.40 7.36 27.45
CA LYS A 3 -60.49 8.62 28.25
C LYS A 3 -59.08 9.14 28.50
N ILE A 4 -58.95 10.41 28.56
CA ILE A 4 -57.89 11.27 29.07
C ILE A 4 -57.70 11.02 30.57
N SER A 5 -56.46 11.02 31.08
CA SER A 5 -56.22 11.44 32.46
C SER A 5 -54.90 12.16 32.59
N LEU A 6 -55.00 13.42 32.87
CA LEU A 6 -54.05 14.42 33.25
C LEU A 6 -53.91 14.37 34.78
N LEU A 7 -52.70 14.38 35.33
CA LEU A 7 -52.53 14.74 36.74
C LEU A 7 -51.27 15.58 36.91
N THR A 8 -51.51 16.80 37.27
CA THR A 8 -50.58 17.86 37.71
C THR A 8 -50.38 17.81 39.23
N LEU A 9 -49.36 18.58 39.67
CA LEU A 9 -49.16 19.11 41.04
C LEU A 9 -48.05 18.36 41.82
N THR A 10 -47.11 18.98 42.52
CA THR A 10 -46.94 20.34 43.04
C THR A 10 -45.46 20.58 43.45
N LEU A 11 -45.11 21.80 43.42
CA LEU A 11 -43.96 22.55 43.95
C LEU A 11 -43.86 22.42 45.49
N SER A 12 -42.64 22.17 46.01
CA SER A 12 -42.29 22.57 47.38
C SER A 12 -40.86 22.95 47.52
N LEU A 13 -40.69 24.23 47.79
CA LEU A 13 -39.51 25.00 48.12
C LEU A 13 -39.20 24.85 49.61
N LEU A 14 -38.00 24.45 49.99
CA LEU A 14 -37.51 24.61 51.35
C LEU A 14 -36.04 25.05 51.35
N LEU A 15 -35.85 26.31 51.67
CA LEU A 15 -34.57 26.92 52.03
C LEU A 15 -34.20 26.49 53.46
N LEU A 16 -32.99 26.03 53.66
CA LEU A 16 -32.29 26.15 54.95
C LEU A 16 -30.83 26.53 54.73
N VAL A 17 -30.52 27.70 55.25
CA VAL A 17 -29.20 28.25 55.40
C VAL A 17 -28.51 27.60 56.60
N GLY A 18 -27.26 27.23 56.40
CA GLY A 18 -26.40 26.77 57.49
C GLY A 18 -24.93 27.02 57.10
N CYS A 19 -24.38 28.13 57.53
CA CYS A 19 -22.94 28.37 57.56
C CYS A 19 -22.28 27.44 58.59
N ASN A 20 -21.14 26.85 58.21
CA ASN A 20 -20.03 26.71 59.15
C ASN A 20 -18.71 26.56 58.37
N GLU A 21 -17.75 27.37 58.78
CA GLU A 21 -16.37 27.40 58.31
C GLU A 21 -15.61 26.15 58.78
N THR A 22 -14.69 25.62 58.00
CA THR A 22 -13.24 25.60 58.26
C THR A 22 -12.50 24.53 57.49
N LYS A 23 -11.36 24.95 56.95
CA LYS A 23 -10.10 24.21 56.66
C LYS A 23 -9.84 23.67 55.29
N ASN A 24 -8.95 24.39 54.63
CA ASN A 24 -7.98 24.03 53.62
C ASN A 24 -7.69 22.53 53.50
N LYS A 25 -7.91 22.00 52.31
CA LYS A 25 -7.10 20.95 51.69
C LYS A 25 -6.84 21.30 50.26
N ASP A 26 -5.59 21.30 49.90
CA ASP A 26 -5.03 21.56 48.59
C ASP A 26 -5.77 20.81 47.49
N ASP A 27 -6.56 21.53 46.70
CA ASP A 27 -7.01 21.06 45.39
C ASP A 27 -5.82 21.17 44.42
N LYS A 28 -5.06 20.05 44.31
CA LYS A 28 -4.22 19.85 43.13
C LYS A 28 -5.17 19.77 41.93
N LYS A 29 -5.31 20.87 41.21
CA LYS A 29 -5.74 20.85 39.84
C LYS A 29 -4.75 19.94 39.08
N GLU A 30 -5.15 18.75 38.73
CA GLU A 30 -4.50 18.01 37.66
C GLU A 30 -4.76 18.80 36.38
N GLU A 31 -3.79 19.59 35.96
CA GLU A 31 -3.68 20.06 34.60
C GLU A 31 -3.57 18.79 33.74
N MET A 32 -4.68 18.40 33.11
CA MET A 32 -4.61 17.53 31.95
C MET A 32 -3.78 18.28 30.91
N GLU A 33 -2.49 17.93 30.83
CA GLU A 33 -1.69 18.24 29.66
C GLU A 33 -2.46 17.68 28.45
N THR A 34 -3.17 18.53 27.75
CA THR A 34 -3.56 18.27 26.39
C THR A 34 -2.24 18.20 25.62
N VAL A 35 -1.72 16.99 25.46
CA VAL A 35 -0.70 16.71 24.45
C VAL A 35 -1.35 17.14 23.15
N GLY A 36 -0.96 18.31 22.68
CA GLY A 36 -1.38 18.81 21.38
C GLY A 36 -0.93 17.77 20.36
N VAL A 37 -1.88 17.01 19.85
CA VAL A 37 -1.67 16.27 18.62
C VAL A 37 -1.35 17.37 17.61
N MET A 38 -0.07 17.54 17.27
CA MET A 38 0.29 18.28 16.07
C MET A 38 -0.33 17.45 14.94
N ASP A 39 -1.39 17.98 14.33
CA ASP A 39 -1.90 17.45 13.06
C ASP A 39 -0.75 17.59 12.06
N THR A 40 0.02 16.53 11.92
CA THR A 40 1.05 16.47 10.88
C THR A 40 0.33 16.36 9.54
N ILE A 41 0.52 17.38 8.70
CA ILE A 41 -0.05 17.38 7.36
C ILE A 41 0.61 16.26 6.56
N VAL A 42 -0.19 15.32 6.07
CA VAL A 42 0.29 14.29 5.16
C VAL A 42 0.62 14.92 3.82
N THR A 43 1.78 14.63 3.28
CA THR A 43 2.19 15.09 1.96
C THR A 43 2.59 13.93 1.07
N LEU A 44 2.33 14.06 -0.23
CA LEU A 44 2.71 13.11 -1.26
C LEU A 44 3.49 13.84 -2.35
N THR A 45 4.75 13.45 -2.56
CA THR A 45 5.64 14.09 -3.54
C THR A 45 6.40 13.06 -4.37
N PRO A 46 6.66 13.32 -5.67
CA PRO A 46 7.47 12.42 -6.48
C PRO A 46 8.85 12.19 -5.89
N LEU A 47 9.33 10.94 -5.93
CA LEU A 47 10.71 10.60 -5.64
C LEU A 47 11.58 10.96 -6.85
N GLU A 48 12.63 11.73 -6.63
CA GLU A 48 13.56 12.14 -7.66
C GLU A 48 14.95 11.54 -7.44
N GLY A 49 15.78 11.51 -8.50
CA GLY A 49 17.19 11.11 -8.42
C GLY A 49 17.45 9.61 -8.33
N SER A 50 16.48 8.78 -8.66
CA SER A 50 16.68 7.33 -8.73
C SER A 50 17.60 6.96 -9.91
N PRO A 51 18.55 6.02 -9.72
CA PRO A 51 19.39 5.53 -10.81
C PRO A 51 18.56 4.95 -11.95
N VAL A 52 18.94 5.27 -13.17
CA VAL A 52 18.28 4.76 -14.37
C VAL A 52 18.85 3.39 -14.75
N TYR A 53 17.98 2.44 -15.06
CA TYR A 53 18.30 1.08 -15.51
C TYR A 53 17.56 0.78 -16.83
N SER A 54 17.82 1.59 -17.87
CA SER A 54 17.12 1.52 -19.16
C SER A 54 17.22 0.16 -19.86
N GLU A 55 18.34 -0.54 -19.66
CA GLU A 55 18.66 -1.80 -20.32
C GLU A 55 18.38 -3.03 -19.45
N ALA A 56 17.84 -2.83 -18.23
CA ALA A 56 17.55 -3.93 -17.31
C ALA A 56 16.42 -4.79 -17.87
N MET A 57 16.61 -6.11 -17.86
CA MET A 57 15.63 -7.07 -18.37
C MET A 57 15.31 -8.13 -17.33
N LEU A 58 14.05 -8.48 -17.25
CA LEU A 58 13.52 -9.60 -16.49
C LEU A 58 12.70 -10.48 -17.42
N THR A 59 13.07 -11.74 -17.55
CA THR A 59 12.33 -12.71 -18.36
C THR A 59 12.06 -13.97 -17.54
N LEU A 60 10.88 -14.53 -17.72
CA LEU A 60 10.55 -15.87 -17.25
C LEU A 60 10.23 -16.72 -18.48
N PRO A 61 11.09 -17.70 -18.85
CA PRO A 61 10.88 -18.55 -20.01
C PRO A 61 9.52 -19.29 -19.97
N GLY A 62 9.02 -19.67 -21.12
CA GLY A 62 7.74 -20.36 -21.29
C GLY A 62 6.66 -19.46 -21.89
N GLY A 63 5.45 -19.99 -22.02
CA GLY A 63 4.28 -19.27 -22.56
C GLY A 63 3.70 -18.22 -21.62
N ASP A 64 2.62 -17.57 -22.05
CA ASP A 64 1.91 -16.58 -21.23
C ASP A 64 1.15 -17.22 -20.05
N VAL A 65 0.92 -18.52 -20.12
CA VAL A 65 0.33 -19.33 -19.05
C VAL A 65 1.36 -20.35 -18.56
N ILE A 66 1.58 -20.38 -17.26
CA ILE A 66 2.37 -21.39 -16.55
C ILE A 66 1.39 -22.41 -16.01
N GLU A 67 1.48 -23.68 -16.49
CA GLU A 67 0.62 -24.77 -16.02
C GLU A 67 1.47 -25.74 -15.21
N GLU A 68 1.24 -25.79 -13.90
CA GLU A 68 2.00 -26.64 -12.97
C GLU A 68 1.06 -27.25 -11.91
N PRO A 69 1.43 -28.37 -11.29
CA PRO A 69 0.73 -28.85 -10.11
C PRO A 69 0.68 -27.80 -9.00
N ALA A 70 -0.42 -27.75 -8.25
CA ALA A 70 -0.50 -26.91 -7.05
C ALA A 70 0.55 -27.33 -6.01
N GLY A 71 1.05 -26.38 -5.24
CA GLY A 71 2.12 -26.55 -4.26
C GLY A 71 3.37 -25.81 -4.64
N SER A 72 4.53 -26.41 -4.44
CA SER A 72 5.83 -25.76 -4.69
C SER A 72 6.13 -25.71 -6.18
N ILE A 73 6.13 -24.51 -6.75
CA ILE A 73 6.45 -24.25 -8.17
C ILE A 73 7.82 -23.56 -8.22
N ASP A 74 8.69 -24.04 -9.11
CA ASP A 74 10.02 -23.47 -9.33
C ASP A 74 9.98 -22.37 -10.38
N PHE A 75 10.57 -21.24 -10.05
CA PHE A 75 10.70 -20.08 -10.92
C PHE A 75 12.17 -19.83 -11.24
N ASN A 76 12.50 -19.82 -12.53
CA ASN A 76 13.86 -19.59 -13.05
C ASN A 76 13.85 -18.35 -13.94
N PHE A 77 14.03 -17.19 -13.34
CA PHE A 77 14.07 -15.93 -14.05
C PHE A 77 15.43 -15.73 -14.72
N LEU A 78 15.41 -15.07 -15.87
CA LEU A 78 16.61 -14.52 -16.51
C LEU A 78 16.67 -13.03 -16.23
N VAL A 79 17.77 -12.57 -15.65
CA VAL A 79 18.02 -11.16 -15.31
C VAL A 79 19.24 -10.69 -16.09
N GLU A 80 19.06 -9.64 -16.91
CA GLU A 80 20.13 -9.06 -17.70
C GLU A 80 20.27 -7.58 -17.42
N ASN A 81 21.50 -7.06 -17.46
CA ASN A 81 21.84 -5.65 -17.20
C ASN A 81 21.33 -5.11 -15.85
N TYR A 82 21.15 -5.99 -14.89
CA TYR A 82 20.74 -5.69 -13.52
C TYR A 82 21.31 -6.74 -12.57
N GLU A 83 21.87 -6.30 -11.45
CA GLU A 83 22.53 -7.18 -10.50
C GLU A 83 21.70 -7.35 -9.23
N LEU A 84 21.15 -8.55 -9.03
CA LEU A 84 20.47 -8.90 -7.80
C LEU A 84 21.44 -8.98 -6.61
N GLY A 85 20.98 -8.68 -5.40
CA GLY A 85 21.81 -8.72 -4.20
C GLY A 85 22.73 -7.52 -4.01
N THR A 86 22.90 -6.65 -5.00
CA THR A 86 23.75 -5.44 -4.92
C THR A 86 22.96 -4.24 -4.43
N GLN A 87 23.58 -3.37 -3.62
CA GLN A 87 22.97 -2.14 -3.16
C GLN A 87 22.82 -1.13 -4.31
N THR A 88 21.65 -0.53 -4.42
CA THR A 88 21.45 0.58 -5.37
C THR A 88 22.34 1.77 -5.01
N ALA A 89 22.94 2.44 -5.99
CA ALA A 89 23.99 3.45 -5.80
C ALA A 89 23.62 4.62 -4.86
N ASN A 90 22.34 4.97 -4.75
CA ASN A 90 21.83 6.00 -3.84
C ASN A 90 21.11 5.44 -2.59
N ALA A 91 21.22 4.15 -2.33
CA ALA A 91 20.62 3.52 -1.13
C ALA A 91 21.10 4.21 0.15
N GLY A 92 20.17 4.42 1.09
CA GLY A 92 20.44 5.09 2.37
C GLY A 92 20.66 6.60 2.28
N LYS A 93 20.56 7.22 1.09
CA LYS A 93 20.69 8.68 0.90
C LYS A 93 19.35 9.37 0.59
N ASN A 94 18.34 8.58 0.29
CA ASN A 94 17.02 9.06 -0.12
C ASN A 94 15.96 9.00 1.01
N GLY A 95 16.36 8.73 2.25
CA GLY A 95 15.47 8.69 3.42
C GLY A 95 14.55 7.46 3.50
N LEU A 96 14.54 6.60 2.48
CA LEU A 96 13.61 5.47 2.39
C LEU A 96 14.15 4.22 3.06
N ALA A 97 13.23 3.38 3.55
CA ALA A 97 13.53 2.04 4.04
C ALA A 97 14.26 1.23 2.95
N ASN A 98 15.38 0.63 3.32
CA ASN A 98 16.24 -0.07 2.40
C ASN A 98 16.49 -1.52 2.81
N SER A 99 16.47 -2.44 1.85
CA SER A 99 16.85 -3.82 2.07
C SER A 99 18.36 -3.98 2.18
N GLY A 100 18.85 -4.47 3.31
CA GLY A 100 20.25 -4.82 3.49
C GLY A 100 20.74 -5.91 2.51
N LYS A 101 19.82 -6.68 1.92
CA LYS A 101 20.13 -7.71 0.92
C LYS A 101 20.25 -7.15 -0.51
N GLY A 102 19.95 -5.86 -0.74
CA GLY A 102 20.15 -5.21 -2.03
C GLY A 102 18.97 -5.30 -3.01
N GLN A 103 19.28 -5.12 -4.29
CA GLN A 103 18.36 -5.20 -5.42
C GLN A 103 17.74 -6.57 -5.53
N HIS A 104 16.45 -6.66 -5.92
CA HIS A 104 15.71 -7.91 -5.87
C HIS A 104 14.56 -7.94 -6.88
N ILE A 105 13.98 -9.10 -7.07
CA ILE A 105 12.72 -9.27 -7.81
C ILE A 105 11.57 -9.10 -6.81
N HIS A 106 10.61 -8.24 -7.13
CA HIS A 106 9.29 -8.28 -6.51
C HIS A 106 8.42 -9.29 -7.25
N PHE A 107 7.85 -10.23 -6.52
CA PHE A 107 6.93 -11.24 -7.01
C PHE A 107 5.57 -10.99 -6.37
N ILE A 108 4.59 -10.56 -7.16
CA ILE A 108 3.23 -10.24 -6.74
C ILE A 108 2.28 -11.24 -7.35
N LEU A 109 1.54 -11.95 -6.52
CA LEU A 109 0.48 -12.86 -6.93
C LEU A 109 -0.88 -12.24 -6.60
N ASP A 110 -1.78 -12.19 -7.58
CA ASP A 110 -3.18 -11.69 -7.44
C ASP A 110 -3.30 -10.31 -6.79
N ASN A 111 -2.36 -9.43 -7.14
CA ASN A 111 -2.23 -8.12 -6.49
C ASN A 111 -2.11 -8.18 -4.94
N GLY A 112 -1.67 -9.32 -4.40
CA GLY A 112 -1.33 -9.50 -2.99
C GLY A 112 -0.03 -8.79 -2.59
N PRO A 113 0.39 -8.85 -1.32
CA PRO A 113 1.68 -8.33 -0.90
C PRO A 113 2.83 -9.10 -1.56
N TYR A 114 3.79 -8.36 -2.16
CA TYR A 114 4.92 -8.99 -2.84
C TYR A 114 5.78 -9.84 -1.90
N SER A 115 6.45 -10.86 -2.44
CA SER A 115 7.66 -11.44 -1.87
C SER A 115 8.90 -10.92 -2.60
N ALA A 116 10.01 -10.73 -1.86
CA ALA A 116 11.27 -10.23 -2.40
C ALA A 116 12.25 -11.40 -2.60
N HIS A 117 12.78 -11.52 -3.82
CA HIS A 117 13.72 -12.58 -4.18
C HIS A 117 15.03 -11.97 -4.67
N TYR A 118 16.14 -12.36 -4.00
CA TYR A 118 17.48 -11.81 -4.23
C TYR A 118 18.33 -12.70 -5.14
N GLU A 119 17.75 -13.80 -5.54
CA GLU A 119 18.28 -14.77 -6.51
C GLU A 119 17.26 -14.92 -7.63
N SER A 120 17.72 -15.29 -8.82
CA SER A 120 16.85 -15.46 -9.99
C SER A 120 16.09 -16.77 -9.97
N GLU A 121 16.55 -17.74 -9.17
CA GLU A 121 15.97 -19.07 -9.03
C GLU A 121 15.42 -19.25 -7.62
N PHE A 122 14.14 -19.60 -7.52
CA PHE A 122 13.48 -19.85 -6.24
C PHE A 122 12.19 -20.65 -6.42
N SER A 123 11.73 -21.28 -5.35
CA SER A 123 10.44 -21.97 -5.34
C SER A 123 9.41 -21.14 -4.55
N LYS A 124 8.14 -21.28 -4.94
CA LYS A 124 7.01 -20.63 -4.29
C LYS A 124 5.84 -21.58 -4.18
N ASP A 125 5.25 -21.67 -3.00
CA ASP A 125 4.00 -22.39 -2.82
C ASP A 125 2.84 -21.59 -3.41
N ILE A 126 2.14 -22.21 -4.37
CA ILE A 126 0.97 -21.66 -5.07
C ILE A 126 -0.21 -22.59 -4.79
N GLU A 127 -1.30 -22.04 -4.31
CA GLU A 127 -2.53 -22.78 -4.06
C GLU A 127 -3.19 -23.23 -5.37
N GLU A 128 -4.11 -24.19 -5.30
CA GLU A 128 -4.86 -24.62 -6.47
C GLU A 128 -5.77 -23.49 -6.97
N GLY A 129 -5.64 -23.14 -8.26
CA GLY A 129 -6.40 -22.05 -8.86
C GLY A 129 -5.71 -21.44 -10.09
N ASP A 130 -6.41 -20.52 -10.72
CA ASP A 130 -5.83 -19.57 -11.66
C ASP A 130 -5.35 -18.33 -10.91
N HIS A 131 -4.12 -17.90 -11.15
CA HIS A 131 -3.49 -16.77 -10.53
C HIS A 131 -2.89 -15.82 -11.56
N VAL A 132 -2.72 -14.56 -11.18
CA VAL A 132 -2.00 -13.57 -11.97
C VAL A 132 -0.70 -13.22 -11.28
N LEU A 133 0.41 -13.48 -11.96
CA LEU A 133 1.75 -13.11 -11.55
C LEU A 133 2.16 -11.80 -12.23
N LEU A 134 2.49 -10.79 -11.44
CA LEU A 134 3.36 -9.69 -11.83
C LEU A 134 4.70 -9.86 -11.13
N ALA A 135 5.80 -9.92 -11.89
CA ALA A 135 7.14 -9.85 -11.33
C ALA A 135 7.93 -8.72 -12.01
N PHE A 136 8.71 -7.97 -11.22
CA PHE A 136 9.54 -6.87 -11.73
C PHE A 136 10.82 -6.70 -10.94
N LEU A 137 11.82 -6.07 -11.56
CA LEU A 137 13.08 -5.70 -10.92
C LEU A 137 12.85 -4.51 -9.98
N SER A 138 13.40 -4.60 -8.79
CA SER A 138 13.24 -3.61 -7.72
C SER A 138 14.58 -3.15 -7.19
N ARG A 139 14.73 -1.84 -7.01
CA ARG A 139 15.87 -1.23 -6.31
C ARG A 139 15.93 -1.71 -4.86
N SER A 140 17.09 -1.58 -4.23
CA SER A 140 17.28 -2.03 -2.85
C SER A 140 16.33 -1.34 -1.84
N TYR A 141 15.87 -0.13 -2.14
CA TYR A 141 14.86 0.60 -1.36
C TYR A 141 13.42 0.40 -1.87
N HIS A 142 13.20 -0.71 -2.62
CA HIS A 142 11.90 -1.22 -3.02
C HIS A 142 11.14 -0.42 -4.10
N GLU A 143 11.79 0.51 -4.77
CA GLU A 143 11.25 1.17 -5.95
C GLU A 143 11.33 0.26 -7.16
N ALA A 144 10.24 0.12 -7.91
CA ALA A 144 10.20 -0.62 -9.16
C ALA A 144 11.10 0.02 -10.24
N VAL A 145 11.81 -0.80 -10.99
CA VAL A 145 12.39 -0.39 -12.27
C VAL A 145 11.27 -0.36 -13.31
N LYS A 146 11.00 0.81 -13.86
CA LYS A 146 9.82 1.07 -14.71
C LYS A 146 10.21 1.21 -16.18
N ASN A 147 10.89 0.20 -16.74
CA ASN A 147 11.12 0.11 -18.17
C ASN A 147 10.35 -1.07 -18.80
N PRO A 148 10.10 -1.09 -20.10
CA PRO A 148 9.26 -2.11 -20.75
C PRO A 148 9.79 -3.55 -20.63
N THR A 149 11.07 -3.74 -20.35
CA THR A 149 11.73 -5.04 -20.29
C THR A 149 12.03 -5.51 -18.86
N SER A 150 11.76 -4.69 -17.84
CA SER A 150 12.12 -5.00 -16.45
C SER A 150 11.04 -5.75 -15.67
N PHE A 151 9.99 -6.20 -16.33
CA PHE A 151 8.87 -6.91 -15.70
C PHE A 151 8.26 -7.99 -16.60
N ILE A 152 7.52 -8.88 -15.97
CA ILE A 152 6.65 -9.86 -16.67
C ILE A 152 5.26 -9.87 -16.03
N VAL A 153 4.24 -10.12 -16.83
CA VAL A 153 2.89 -10.50 -16.37
C VAL A 153 2.56 -11.83 -17.00
N LYS A 154 2.14 -12.81 -16.19
CA LYS A 154 1.75 -14.14 -16.65
C LYS A 154 0.56 -14.66 -15.86
N LYS A 155 -0.20 -15.55 -16.47
CA LYS A 155 -1.16 -16.38 -15.76
C LYS A 155 -0.45 -17.61 -15.22
N ILE A 156 -0.79 -18.03 -14.00
CA ILE A 156 -0.41 -19.32 -13.44
C ILE A 156 -1.69 -20.12 -13.26
N ARG A 157 -1.73 -21.32 -13.84
CA ARG A 157 -2.75 -22.32 -13.55
C ARG A 157 -2.12 -23.40 -12.70
N ALA A 158 -2.45 -23.39 -11.41
CA ALA A 158 -1.95 -24.37 -10.47
C ALA A 158 -2.98 -25.47 -10.24
N GLY A 159 -2.59 -26.72 -10.51
CA GLY A 159 -3.46 -27.90 -10.35
C GLY A 159 -4.59 -27.96 -11.38
N ASN A 160 -5.78 -28.39 -10.94
CA ASN A 160 -6.98 -28.53 -11.76
C ASN A 160 -8.11 -27.64 -11.21
N PRO A 161 -8.04 -26.32 -11.41
CA PRO A 161 -8.97 -25.38 -10.80
C PRO A 161 -10.42 -25.65 -11.23
N SER A 162 -11.33 -25.62 -10.26
CA SER A 162 -12.78 -25.60 -10.50
C SER A 162 -13.20 -24.28 -11.17
N GLU A 163 -14.42 -24.21 -11.71
CA GLU A 163 -14.90 -22.99 -12.42
C GLU A 163 -14.80 -21.71 -11.57
N ASP A 164 -15.05 -21.80 -10.26
CA ASP A 164 -14.99 -20.68 -9.33
C ASP A 164 -13.55 -20.29 -8.93
N GLN A 165 -12.56 -21.14 -9.21
CA GLN A 165 -11.13 -20.88 -9.03
C GLN A 165 -10.45 -20.44 -10.34
N GLN A 166 -11.17 -20.39 -11.45
CA GLN A 166 -10.64 -19.91 -12.71
C GLN A 166 -10.73 -18.39 -12.79
N MET A 167 -9.72 -17.77 -13.36
CA MET A 167 -9.66 -16.33 -13.56
C MET A 167 -9.46 -16.03 -15.05
N ASP A 168 -10.40 -15.27 -15.61
CA ASP A 168 -10.26 -14.71 -16.95
C ASP A 168 -9.78 -13.27 -16.86
N VAL A 169 -8.50 -13.03 -17.14
CA VAL A 169 -7.88 -11.71 -17.11
C VAL A 169 -7.32 -11.39 -18.48
N ASP A 170 -7.80 -10.31 -19.04
CA ASP A 170 -7.25 -9.74 -20.28
C ASP A 170 -6.03 -8.86 -19.94
N PHE A 171 -4.82 -9.37 -20.17
CA PHE A 171 -3.58 -8.64 -19.93
C PHE A 171 -3.34 -7.47 -20.90
N SER A 172 -4.15 -7.33 -21.94
CA SER A 172 -4.14 -6.14 -22.79
C SER A 172 -4.97 -4.98 -22.20
N ALA A 173 -5.82 -5.27 -21.22
CA ALA A 173 -6.59 -4.26 -20.51
C ALA A 173 -5.71 -3.49 -19.51
N GLU A 174 -6.29 -2.43 -18.97
CA GLU A 174 -5.63 -1.54 -18.01
C GLU A 174 -5.60 -2.15 -16.61
N HIS A 175 -4.42 -2.31 -16.02
CA HIS A 175 -4.23 -2.86 -14.68
C HIS A 175 -3.29 -2.02 -13.84
N MET A 176 -3.59 -1.95 -12.54
CA MET A 176 -2.74 -1.34 -11.52
C MET A 176 -2.47 -2.33 -10.39
N PHE A 177 -1.21 -2.63 -10.16
CA PHE A 177 -0.77 -3.49 -9.05
C PHE A 177 -0.13 -2.64 -7.95
N TYR A 178 -0.53 -2.90 -6.71
CA TYR A 178 0.04 -2.25 -5.53
C TYR A 178 1.37 -2.90 -5.15
N SER A 179 2.39 -2.09 -4.89
CA SER A 179 3.70 -2.57 -4.44
C SER A 179 4.02 -2.11 -3.02
N ARG A 180 4.04 -0.82 -2.77
CA ARG A 180 4.43 -0.19 -1.49
C ARG A 180 3.43 0.88 -1.05
N PRO A 181 3.35 1.15 0.31
CA PRO A 181 4.05 0.53 1.44
C PRO A 181 3.45 -0.79 1.90
N LYS A 182 4.22 -1.60 2.68
CA LYS A 182 3.73 -2.83 3.33
C LYS A 182 4.50 -3.14 4.60
N GLY A 183 3.88 -3.88 5.52
CA GLY A 183 4.52 -4.35 6.75
C GLY A 183 4.72 -3.24 7.77
N THR A 184 5.80 -3.32 8.53
CA THR A 184 6.12 -2.40 9.60
C THR A 184 7.39 -1.61 9.28
N TYR A 185 7.37 -0.32 9.57
CA TYR A 185 8.50 0.60 9.48
C TYR A 185 8.83 1.08 10.89
N SER A 186 10.12 1.23 11.21
CA SER A 186 10.55 1.68 12.54
C SER A 186 11.68 2.72 12.47
N GLY A 187 11.77 3.53 13.52
CA GLY A 187 12.79 4.56 13.63
C GLY A 187 12.76 5.53 12.46
N LYS A 188 13.89 5.77 11.80
CA LYS A 188 14.00 6.73 10.68
C LYS A 188 13.17 6.34 9.45
N ASP A 189 12.90 5.06 9.24
CA ASP A 189 12.11 4.59 8.11
C ASP A 189 10.63 5.05 8.18
N THR A 190 10.20 5.59 9.32
CA THR A 190 8.85 6.15 9.50
C THR A 190 8.71 7.59 8.98
N GLU A 191 9.82 8.29 8.76
CA GLU A 191 9.82 9.71 8.37
C GLU A 191 9.44 9.90 6.90
N GLU A 192 9.90 8.99 6.04
CA GLU A 192 9.69 9.00 4.59
C GLU A 192 9.28 7.60 4.11
N VAL A 193 8.03 7.45 3.70
CA VAL A 193 7.48 6.15 3.28
C VAL A 193 7.25 6.12 1.78
N LEU A 194 7.83 5.13 1.11
CA LEU A 194 7.66 4.94 -0.33
C LEU A 194 6.23 4.48 -0.66
N LEU A 195 5.53 5.21 -1.53
CA LEU A 195 4.35 4.74 -2.24
C LEU A 195 4.76 4.38 -3.66
N ASP A 196 4.60 3.12 -4.02
CA ASP A 196 4.89 2.62 -5.37
C ASP A 196 3.84 1.62 -5.83
N PHE A 197 3.54 1.67 -7.12
CA PHE A 197 2.60 0.79 -7.82
C PHE A 197 3.11 0.51 -9.23
N PHE A 198 2.59 -0.55 -9.84
CA PHE A 198 2.96 -0.94 -11.19
C PHE A 198 1.75 -0.85 -12.12
N LEU A 199 1.94 -0.27 -13.29
CA LEU A 199 0.91 -0.14 -14.32
C LEU A 199 1.19 -1.12 -15.47
N VAL A 200 0.14 -1.74 -15.96
CA VAL A 200 0.18 -2.66 -17.11
C VAL A 200 -0.96 -2.25 -18.05
N GLY A 201 -0.68 -2.14 -19.34
CA GLY A 201 -1.67 -1.81 -20.36
C GLY A 201 -2.23 -0.39 -20.29
N THR A 202 -1.66 0.50 -19.45
CA THR A 202 -2.13 1.88 -19.30
C THR A 202 -1.01 2.86 -19.01
N GLU A 203 -1.25 4.12 -19.29
CA GLU A 203 -0.42 5.25 -18.92
C GLU A 203 -1.25 6.26 -18.13
N ILE A 204 -0.61 7.00 -17.24
CA ILE A 204 -1.25 8.07 -16.47
C ILE A 204 -0.68 9.43 -16.84
N SER A 205 -1.55 10.45 -16.84
CA SER A 205 -1.18 11.82 -17.18
C SER A 205 -2.12 12.84 -16.53
N PRO A 206 -1.76 14.12 -16.49
CA PRO A 206 -2.64 15.17 -15.95
C PRO A 206 -4.01 15.25 -16.62
N ASN A 207 -4.10 14.95 -17.92
CA ASN A 207 -5.33 15.04 -18.72
C ASN A 207 -5.92 13.67 -19.10
N GLY A 208 -5.30 12.56 -18.72
CA GLY A 208 -5.76 11.20 -18.96
C GLY A 208 -6.03 10.46 -17.67
N ASN A 209 -5.79 9.15 -17.71
CA ASN A 209 -5.89 8.31 -16.52
C ASN A 209 -4.99 8.79 -15.38
N LYS A 210 -5.38 8.50 -14.16
CA LYS A 210 -4.67 8.88 -12.93
C LYS A 210 -4.78 7.76 -11.90
N VAL A 211 -3.90 7.78 -10.92
CA VAL A 211 -4.08 6.97 -9.71
C VAL A 211 -4.53 7.88 -8.58
N LYS A 212 -5.75 7.64 -8.10
CA LYS A 212 -6.27 8.26 -6.88
C LYS A 212 -5.73 7.48 -5.69
N ALA A 213 -4.95 8.15 -4.84
CA ALA A 213 -4.46 7.60 -3.58
C ALA A 213 -5.26 8.22 -2.43
N ILE A 214 -5.86 7.40 -1.58
CA ILE A 214 -6.55 7.83 -0.36
C ILE A 214 -5.70 7.35 0.81
N ILE A 215 -5.03 8.28 1.50
CA ILE A 215 -4.09 8.02 2.59
C ILE A 215 -4.72 8.50 3.88
N ASN A 216 -5.08 7.59 4.78
CA ASN A 216 -5.79 7.88 6.04
C ASN A 216 -7.04 8.77 5.86
N GLY A 217 -7.69 8.70 4.69
CA GLY A 217 -8.86 9.51 4.35
C GLY A 217 -8.58 10.76 3.54
N GLU A 218 -7.31 11.19 3.39
CA GLU A 218 -6.94 12.30 2.51
C GLU A 218 -6.75 11.82 1.07
N GLU A 219 -7.21 12.60 0.09
CA GLU A 219 -7.19 12.26 -1.32
C GLU A 219 -6.05 12.95 -2.07
N PHE A 220 -5.28 12.17 -2.83
CA PHE A 220 -4.22 12.63 -3.71
C PHE A 220 -4.41 12.05 -5.11
N TYR A 221 -3.94 12.78 -6.12
CA TYR A 221 -3.98 12.34 -7.51
C TYR A 221 -2.58 12.25 -8.08
N VAL A 222 -2.14 11.03 -8.42
CA VAL A 222 -0.86 10.79 -9.07
C VAL A 222 -1.09 10.77 -10.57
N THR A 223 -0.41 11.67 -11.28
CA THR A 223 -0.55 11.90 -12.73
C THR A 223 0.69 11.57 -13.53
N GLU A 224 1.75 11.13 -12.86
CA GLU A 224 2.99 10.63 -13.48
C GLU A 224 3.34 9.27 -12.86
N TRP A 225 3.71 8.31 -13.67
CA TRP A 225 4.11 7.00 -13.16
C TRP A 225 5.53 7.03 -12.57
N LYS A 226 5.66 7.80 -11.52
CA LYS A 226 6.84 7.89 -10.66
C LYS A 226 6.49 7.39 -9.26
N PRO A 227 7.46 6.79 -8.53
CA PRO A 227 7.27 6.50 -7.12
C PRO A 227 7.05 7.80 -6.35
N GLN A 228 6.28 7.72 -5.27
CA GLN A 228 5.96 8.88 -4.43
C GLN A 228 6.54 8.68 -3.03
N VAL A 229 6.87 9.76 -2.36
CA VAL A 229 7.27 9.79 -0.95
C VAL A 229 6.14 10.38 -0.13
N ILE A 230 5.68 9.63 0.86
CA ILE A 230 4.70 10.07 1.85
C ILE A 230 5.44 10.54 3.09
N LYS A 231 5.11 11.75 3.58
CA LYS A 231 5.60 12.31 4.85
C LYS A 231 4.43 12.71 5.74
N GLY A 232 4.67 12.83 7.04
CA GLY A 232 3.68 13.30 7.99
C GLY A 232 2.66 12.24 8.43
N LEU A 233 2.94 10.96 8.19
CA LEU A 233 2.08 9.87 8.66
C LEU A 233 2.18 9.72 10.18
N PRO A 234 1.06 9.46 10.89
CA PRO A 234 1.08 9.17 12.32
C PRO A 234 1.70 7.81 12.60
N LEU A 235 2.26 7.64 13.81
CA LEU A 235 2.62 6.33 14.32
C LEU A 235 1.37 5.45 14.51
N GLY A 236 1.53 4.14 14.42
CA GLY A 236 0.47 3.16 14.47
C GLY A 236 0.06 2.67 13.09
N GLU A 237 -1.14 2.14 12.98
CA GLU A 237 -1.69 1.63 11.72
C GLU A 237 -2.07 2.78 10.79
N ASN A 238 -1.61 2.68 9.56
CA ASN A 238 -1.94 3.57 8.45
C ASN A 238 -2.62 2.78 7.33
N ARG A 239 -3.54 3.42 6.62
CA ARG A 239 -4.31 2.81 5.54
C ARG A 239 -4.16 3.59 4.25
N ILE A 240 -3.88 2.87 3.16
CA ILE A 240 -3.84 3.43 1.82
C ILE A 240 -4.82 2.66 0.92
N GLN A 241 -5.59 3.39 0.14
CA GLN A 241 -6.34 2.86 -0.97
C GLN A 241 -5.85 3.50 -2.26
N LEU A 242 -5.53 2.66 -3.27
CA LEU A 242 -5.23 3.11 -4.63
C LEU A 242 -6.39 2.70 -5.54
N ILE A 243 -6.77 3.60 -6.44
CA ILE A 243 -7.81 3.39 -7.44
C ILE A 243 -7.30 3.95 -8.77
N LEU A 244 -7.25 3.12 -9.80
CA LEU A 244 -7.03 3.59 -11.17
C LEU A 244 -8.32 4.24 -11.67
N ILE A 245 -8.23 5.48 -12.12
CA ILE A 245 -9.38 6.28 -12.57
C ILE A 245 -9.11 6.87 -13.95
N ASP A 246 -10.17 7.08 -14.71
CA ASP A 246 -10.14 7.70 -16.03
C ASP A 246 -10.02 9.24 -15.96
N GLU A 247 -10.07 9.88 -17.11
CA GLU A 247 -10.04 11.34 -17.26
C GLU A 247 -11.22 12.04 -16.58
N ASP A 248 -12.39 11.36 -16.50
CA ASP A 248 -13.60 11.83 -15.83
C ASP A 248 -13.60 11.54 -14.31
N LEU A 249 -12.50 11.04 -13.75
CA LEU A 249 -12.33 10.62 -12.36
C LEU A 249 -13.19 9.42 -11.95
N LYS A 250 -13.64 8.61 -12.92
CA LYS A 250 -14.40 7.38 -12.66
C LYS A 250 -13.43 6.18 -12.51
N PRO A 251 -13.70 5.25 -11.60
CA PRO A 251 -12.90 4.03 -11.51
C PRO A 251 -12.90 3.25 -12.82
N ILE A 252 -11.71 2.85 -13.28
CA ILE A 252 -11.54 1.95 -14.42
C ILE A 252 -11.81 0.53 -13.89
N PRO A 253 -12.79 -0.20 -14.50
CA PRO A 253 -13.07 -1.56 -14.07
C PRO A 253 -11.86 -2.48 -14.25
N GLY A 254 -11.70 -3.43 -13.35
CA GLY A 254 -10.63 -4.44 -13.41
C GLY A 254 -10.39 -5.09 -12.05
N PRO A 255 -9.89 -6.33 -12.03
CA PRO A 255 -9.73 -7.07 -10.78
C PRO A 255 -8.66 -6.47 -9.85
N PHE A 256 -7.74 -5.63 -10.38
CA PHE A 256 -6.60 -5.09 -9.66
C PHE A 256 -6.61 -3.57 -9.52
N ASN A 257 -7.58 -2.87 -10.14
CA ASN A 257 -7.62 -1.41 -10.30
C ASN A 257 -8.11 -0.64 -9.06
N ALA A 258 -8.56 -1.36 -8.03
CA ALA A 258 -8.90 -0.79 -6.73
C ALA A 258 -8.37 -1.70 -5.61
N VAL A 259 -7.46 -1.20 -4.79
CA VAL A 259 -6.81 -2.00 -3.76
C VAL A 259 -6.61 -1.19 -2.48
N THR A 260 -6.87 -1.81 -1.34
CA THR A 260 -6.60 -1.21 -0.02
C THR A 260 -5.55 -2.03 0.71
N ARG A 261 -4.59 -1.35 1.36
CA ARG A 261 -3.56 -1.95 2.21
C ARG A 261 -3.42 -1.17 3.51
N THR A 262 -3.03 -1.89 4.55
CA THR A 262 -2.57 -1.30 5.82
C THR A 262 -1.10 -1.60 6.04
N PHE A 263 -0.43 -0.72 6.77
CA PHE A 263 0.95 -0.86 7.21
C PHE A 263 1.11 -0.12 8.54
N THR A 264 2.18 -0.41 9.27
CA THR A 264 2.37 0.12 10.62
C THR A 264 3.65 0.95 10.70
N LEU A 265 3.58 2.08 11.42
CA LEU A 265 4.73 2.89 11.79
C LEU A 265 4.97 2.76 13.29
N GLU A 266 6.19 2.39 13.69
CA GLU A 266 6.61 2.20 15.09
C GLU A 266 7.80 3.08 15.44
N LYS A 267 7.97 3.41 16.74
CA LYS A 267 9.11 4.20 17.23
C LYS A 267 10.44 3.51 17.04
#